data_f0a1af99fcee976ab003de98d92da23d
#
_entry.id   f0a1af99fcee976ab003de98d92da23d
#
_cell.length_a   1.000
_cell.length_b   1.000
_cell.length_c   1.000
_cell.angle_alpha   90.00
_cell.angle_beta   90.00
_cell.angle_gamma   90.00
#
_symmetry.space_group_name_H-M   'P 1'
#
loop_
_entity.id
_entity.type
_entity.pdbx_description
1 polymer ?
#
loop_
_entity_poly.entity_id
_entity_poly.type
_entity_poly.pdbx_seq_one_letter_code
_entity_poly.pdbx_strand_id
1 'polypeptide(L)'
;MKKWNTLLIGLIFFSLFTGCATPQRPDVPSHTLPQAKRDLIVLLPDPDGKVGTITVTTNGGSHVADKPGYAIEIEDFNKTPITPKPLNENEIKEVFGSALSAQPDPSNRFLLFILYFEHDTTKLTHGSKDLLPEVLRTIKNRKSNEVYVVGHTDLVGTEAYNIELSSKRARYVRDLLVSNGLKPGTFFVSYYGKSRPLVPTQNDVPEPRNRRVEVLVR
;
A
#
# COMPACT_ATOMS: atom_id res chain seq x y z
N MET A 1 79.11 17.27 -44.25
CA MET A 1 77.93 18.08 -43.81
C MET A 1 76.71 17.34 -44.29
N LYS A 2 76.07 16.58 -43.41
CA LYS A 2 74.89 15.77 -43.70
C LYS A 2 73.63 16.50 -43.21
N LYS A 3 72.71 16.78 -44.10
CA LYS A 3 71.39 17.35 -43.80
C LYS A 3 70.46 16.22 -43.33
N TRP A 4 69.88 16.36 -42.16
CA TRP A 4 68.82 15.49 -41.69
C TRP A 4 67.47 16.09 -42.03
N ASN A 5 66.69 15.34 -42.81
CA ASN A 5 65.28 15.62 -43.04
C ASN A 5 64.49 15.02 -41.91
N THR A 6 63.77 15.90 -41.19
CA THR A 6 62.84 15.51 -40.18
C THR A 6 61.48 15.26 -40.83
N LEU A 7 61.05 13.97 -40.83
CA LEU A 7 59.72 13.55 -41.29
C LEU A 7 58.71 13.76 -40.15
N LEU A 8 57.80 14.67 -40.32
CA LEU A 8 56.68 14.91 -39.40
C LEU A 8 55.55 13.90 -39.73
N ILE A 9 55.38 12.87 -38.88
CA ILE A 9 54.25 11.96 -38.95
C ILE A 9 53.10 12.56 -38.12
N GLY A 10 52.11 13.12 -38.84
CA GLY A 10 50.87 13.56 -38.22
C GLY A 10 50.03 12.40 -37.79
N LEU A 11 49.87 12.21 -36.47
CA LEU A 11 48.91 11.25 -35.88
C LEU A 11 47.51 11.85 -35.94
N ILE A 12 46.68 11.35 -36.85
CA ILE A 12 45.23 11.69 -36.87
C ILE A 12 44.55 10.82 -35.81
N PHE A 13 44.19 11.41 -34.70
CA PHE A 13 43.31 10.78 -33.70
C PHE A 13 41.87 10.79 -34.22
N PHE A 14 41.40 9.63 -34.67
CA PHE A 14 39.99 9.40 -34.99
C PHE A 14 39.28 9.03 -33.68
N SER A 15 38.68 10.01 -33.00
CA SER A 15 37.83 9.79 -31.83
C SER A 15 36.49 9.24 -32.30
N LEU A 16 36.33 7.92 -32.17
CA LEU A 16 35.00 7.29 -32.27
C LEU A 16 34.17 7.66 -31.05
N PHE A 17 33.29 8.65 -31.19
CA PHE A 17 32.21 8.84 -30.26
C PHE A 17 31.16 7.75 -30.45
N THR A 18 31.26 6.68 -29.66
CA THR A 18 30.14 5.75 -29.48
C THR A 18 29.09 6.47 -28.66
N GLY A 19 28.12 7.11 -29.33
CA GLY A 19 26.93 7.64 -28.70
C GLY A 19 26.11 6.48 -28.11
N CYS A 20 26.05 6.39 -26.78
CA CYS A 20 25.03 5.58 -26.12
C CYS A 20 23.66 6.16 -26.49
N ALA A 21 22.98 5.52 -27.42
CA ALA A 21 21.57 5.79 -27.65
C ALA A 21 20.81 5.35 -26.40
N THR A 22 20.37 6.31 -25.59
CA THR A 22 19.37 6.04 -24.57
C THR A 22 18.10 5.54 -25.26
N PRO A 23 17.51 4.40 -24.86
CA PRO A 23 16.25 3.97 -25.43
C PRO A 23 15.20 5.07 -25.16
N GLN A 24 14.70 5.69 -26.23
CA GLN A 24 13.55 6.56 -26.15
C GLN A 24 12.39 5.74 -25.57
N ARG A 25 11.92 6.16 -24.40
CA ARG A 25 10.63 5.69 -23.90
C ARG A 25 9.60 5.95 -25.00
N PRO A 26 8.76 4.94 -25.36
CA PRO A 26 7.67 5.21 -26.28
C PRO A 26 6.85 6.38 -25.70
N ASP A 27 6.63 7.39 -26.54
CA ASP A 27 5.74 8.50 -26.22
C ASP A 27 4.37 7.91 -25.86
N VAL A 28 4.08 7.86 -24.58
CA VAL A 28 2.73 7.63 -24.11
C VAL A 28 1.96 8.86 -24.58
N PRO A 29 0.95 8.70 -25.46
CA PRO A 29 0.16 9.86 -25.88
C PRO A 29 -0.35 10.51 -24.60
N SER A 30 0.05 11.75 -24.38
CA SER A 30 -0.53 12.58 -23.33
C SER A 30 -2.01 12.76 -23.69
N HIS A 31 -2.84 11.87 -23.13
CA HIS A 31 -4.26 12.15 -23.07
C HIS A 31 -4.38 13.41 -22.18
N THR A 32 -4.35 14.57 -22.82
CA THR A 32 -4.90 15.79 -22.25
C THR A 32 -6.39 15.48 -22.06
N LEU A 33 -6.71 14.91 -20.90
CA LEU A 33 -8.07 14.96 -20.39
C LEU A 33 -8.49 16.42 -20.47
N PRO A 34 -9.65 16.76 -21.04
CA PRO A 34 -10.16 18.11 -20.95
C PRO A 34 -10.09 18.46 -19.47
N GLN A 35 -9.34 19.51 -19.11
CA GLN A 35 -9.28 19.97 -17.73
C GLN A 35 -10.70 20.34 -17.34
N ALA A 36 -11.37 19.40 -16.69
CA ALA A 36 -12.60 19.70 -16.00
C ALA A 36 -12.23 20.77 -14.98
N LYS A 37 -12.80 21.96 -15.13
CA LYS A 37 -12.62 23.08 -14.18
C LYS A 37 -13.13 22.75 -12.77
N ARG A 38 -13.47 21.49 -12.50
CA ARG A 38 -14.20 21.06 -11.31
C ARG A 38 -13.70 19.69 -10.89
N ASP A 39 -13.40 19.54 -9.60
CA ASP A 39 -13.15 18.24 -9.01
C ASP A 39 -14.48 17.65 -8.52
N LEU A 40 -14.79 16.42 -8.93
CA LEU A 40 -15.99 15.70 -8.54
C LEU A 40 -15.60 14.47 -7.70
N ILE A 41 -16.15 14.37 -6.50
CA ILE A 41 -15.89 13.30 -5.55
C ILE A 41 -17.21 12.57 -5.30
N VAL A 42 -17.26 11.26 -5.54
CA VAL A 42 -18.48 10.44 -5.36
C VAL A 42 -18.23 9.34 -4.34
N LEU A 43 -19.15 9.20 -3.39
CA LEU A 43 -19.14 8.08 -2.43
C LEU A 43 -19.80 6.86 -3.07
N LEU A 44 -19.01 5.81 -3.30
CA LEU A 44 -19.52 4.53 -3.79
C LEU A 44 -19.61 3.52 -2.64
N PRO A 45 -20.57 2.58 -2.70
CA PRO A 45 -20.59 1.47 -1.75
C PRO A 45 -19.43 0.51 -2.00
N ASP A 46 -19.01 -0.16 -0.95
CA ASP A 46 -18.10 -1.30 -1.06
C ASP A 46 -18.79 -2.49 -1.78
N PRO A 47 -18.04 -3.48 -2.28
CA PRO A 47 -18.61 -4.66 -2.92
C PRO A 47 -19.59 -5.46 -2.06
N ASP A 48 -19.52 -5.34 -0.73
CA ASP A 48 -20.45 -5.94 0.24
C ASP A 48 -21.66 -5.04 0.55
N GLY A 49 -21.78 -3.90 -0.13
CA GLY A 49 -22.89 -2.96 0.01
C GLY A 49 -22.75 -1.96 1.16
N LYS A 50 -21.66 -2.04 1.94
CA LYS A 50 -21.44 -1.05 3.02
C LYS A 50 -21.09 0.30 2.43
N VAL A 51 -21.54 1.34 3.10
CA VAL A 51 -21.28 2.72 2.74
C VAL A 51 -20.58 3.40 3.90
N GLY A 52 -19.43 3.99 3.61
CA GLY A 52 -18.70 4.83 4.56
C GLY A 52 -19.23 6.28 4.59
N THR A 53 -18.40 7.16 5.11
CA THR A 53 -18.64 8.61 5.12
C THR A 53 -17.38 9.29 4.61
N ILE A 54 -17.55 10.26 3.71
CA ILE A 54 -16.46 11.13 3.27
C ILE A 54 -16.75 12.58 3.66
N THR A 55 -15.73 13.27 4.16
CA THR A 55 -15.77 14.71 4.39
C THR A 55 -14.82 15.39 3.42
N VAL A 56 -15.34 16.33 2.63
CA VAL A 56 -14.54 17.12 1.70
C VAL A 56 -14.39 18.52 2.29
N THR A 57 -13.16 18.93 2.52
CA THR A 57 -12.81 20.23 3.12
C THR A 57 -11.97 21.05 2.16
N THR A 58 -12.33 22.32 2.02
CA THR A 58 -11.58 23.36 1.31
C THR A 58 -11.27 24.51 2.27
N ASN A 59 -10.59 25.55 1.78
CA ASN A 59 -10.38 26.75 2.58
C ASN A 59 -11.69 27.49 2.94
N GLY A 60 -12.75 27.31 2.14
CA GLY A 60 -14.04 27.97 2.35
C GLY A 60 -15.02 27.20 3.23
N GLY A 61 -14.76 25.95 3.57
CA GLY A 61 -15.65 25.13 4.39
C GLY A 61 -15.61 23.64 4.07
N SER A 62 -16.59 22.88 4.57
CA SER A 62 -16.66 21.44 4.34
C SER A 62 -18.09 20.94 4.12
N HIS A 63 -18.20 19.83 3.37
CA HIS A 63 -19.41 19.03 3.24
C HIS A 63 -19.13 17.55 3.49
N VAL A 64 -20.17 16.86 3.96
CA VAL A 64 -20.13 15.41 4.27
C VAL A 64 -21.07 14.69 3.31
N ALA A 65 -20.60 13.59 2.72
CA ALA A 65 -21.44 12.62 2.02
C ALA A 65 -21.42 11.29 2.81
N ASP A 66 -22.60 10.80 3.16
CA ASP A 66 -22.82 9.58 3.96
C ASP A 66 -23.78 8.58 3.29
N LYS A 67 -24.17 8.86 2.04
CA LYS A 67 -25.08 8.02 1.25
C LYS A 67 -24.43 7.58 -0.05
N PRO A 68 -24.73 6.36 -0.52
CA PRO A 68 -24.16 5.87 -1.77
C PRO A 68 -24.62 6.74 -2.95
N GLY A 69 -23.72 6.97 -3.91
CA GLY A 69 -23.98 7.78 -5.09
C GLY A 69 -23.99 9.29 -4.84
N TYR A 70 -23.82 9.76 -3.60
CA TYR A 70 -23.74 11.19 -3.34
C TYR A 70 -22.39 11.76 -3.78
N ALA A 71 -22.47 12.84 -4.54
CA ALA A 71 -21.32 13.55 -5.13
C ALA A 71 -21.15 14.92 -4.50
N ILE A 72 -19.89 15.28 -4.20
CA ILE A 72 -19.46 16.61 -3.76
C ILE A 72 -18.61 17.19 -4.88
N GLU A 73 -18.91 18.41 -5.30
CA GLU A 73 -18.20 19.11 -6.37
C GLU A 73 -17.38 20.28 -5.79
N ILE A 74 -16.14 20.42 -6.22
CA ILE A 74 -15.26 21.54 -5.87
C ILE A 74 -15.03 22.37 -7.14
N GLU A 75 -15.54 23.58 -7.17
CA GLU A 75 -15.28 24.54 -8.25
C GLU A 75 -14.09 25.46 -7.94
N ASP A 76 -13.88 25.77 -6.67
CA ASP A 76 -12.84 26.66 -6.18
C ASP A 76 -12.42 26.24 -4.77
N PHE A 77 -11.15 25.96 -4.56
CA PHE A 77 -10.62 25.55 -3.24
C PHE A 77 -10.74 26.64 -2.16
N ASN A 78 -11.01 27.89 -2.54
CA ASN A 78 -11.23 28.99 -1.59
C ASN A 78 -12.71 29.19 -1.23
N LYS A 79 -13.62 28.40 -1.83
CA LYS A 79 -15.06 28.41 -1.52
C LYS A 79 -15.46 27.09 -0.87
N THR A 80 -16.59 27.12 -0.15
CA THR A 80 -17.22 25.90 0.34
C THR A 80 -17.55 24.97 -0.83
N PRO A 81 -17.28 23.65 -0.74
CA PRO A 81 -17.70 22.69 -1.75
C PRO A 81 -19.21 22.77 -1.99
N ILE A 82 -19.66 22.37 -3.17
CA ILE A 82 -21.09 22.34 -3.48
C ILE A 82 -21.77 21.27 -2.61
N THR A 83 -22.96 21.58 -2.12
CA THR A 83 -23.79 20.66 -1.31
C THR A 83 -23.93 19.29 -2.01
N PRO A 84 -23.73 18.18 -1.28
CA PRO A 84 -23.82 16.84 -1.86
C PRO A 84 -25.15 16.58 -2.56
N LYS A 85 -25.09 16.05 -3.77
CA LYS A 85 -26.24 15.66 -4.56
C LYS A 85 -26.14 14.20 -5.00
N PRO A 86 -27.24 13.46 -5.13
CA PRO A 86 -27.20 12.10 -5.65
C PRO A 86 -26.91 12.13 -7.16
N LEU A 87 -26.03 11.21 -7.62
CA LEU A 87 -25.86 10.84 -9.01
C LEU A 87 -26.46 9.46 -9.24
N ASN A 88 -27.07 9.25 -10.39
CA ASN A 88 -27.53 7.92 -10.78
C ASN A 88 -26.36 7.10 -11.38
N GLU A 89 -26.59 5.79 -11.54
CA GLU A 89 -25.56 4.86 -12.03
C GLU A 89 -25.04 5.22 -13.43
N ASN A 90 -25.89 5.76 -14.32
CA ASN A 90 -25.46 6.15 -15.66
C ASN A 90 -24.55 7.37 -15.62
N GLU A 91 -24.84 8.37 -14.80
CA GLU A 91 -24.00 9.55 -14.59
C GLU A 91 -22.65 9.15 -13.99
N ILE A 92 -22.65 8.26 -13.01
CA ILE A 92 -21.41 7.72 -12.39
C ILE A 92 -20.60 6.97 -13.46
N LYS A 93 -21.25 6.13 -14.28
CA LYS A 93 -20.57 5.38 -15.32
C LYS A 93 -20.03 6.26 -16.45
N GLU A 94 -20.74 7.32 -16.81
CA GLU A 94 -20.28 8.28 -17.81
C GLU A 94 -19.00 8.99 -17.38
N VAL A 95 -18.96 9.47 -16.14
CA VAL A 95 -17.81 10.22 -15.60
C VAL A 95 -16.66 9.31 -15.18
N PHE A 96 -16.95 8.24 -14.48
CA PHE A 96 -15.95 7.38 -13.81
C PHE A 96 -15.77 6.01 -14.44
N GLY A 97 -16.54 5.66 -15.49
CA GLY A 97 -16.57 4.31 -16.07
C GLY A 97 -15.19 3.80 -16.49
N SER A 98 -14.35 4.65 -17.09
CA SER A 98 -12.98 4.29 -17.46
C SER A 98 -12.12 3.99 -16.23
N ALA A 99 -12.21 4.83 -15.19
CA ALA A 99 -11.46 4.64 -13.94
C ALA A 99 -11.95 3.42 -13.16
N LEU A 100 -13.26 3.20 -13.10
CA LEU A 100 -13.86 2.03 -12.46
C LEU A 100 -13.48 0.73 -13.17
N SER A 101 -13.45 0.74 -14.52
CA SER A 101 -13.03 -0.42 -15.31
C SER A 101 -11.54 -0.71 -15.21
N ALA A 102 -10.71 0.31 -14.93
CA ALA A 102 -9.28 0.16 -14.74
C ALA A 102 -8.91 -0.27 -13.31
N GLN A 103 -9.88 -0.34 -12.39
CA GLN A 103 -9.60 -0.82 -11.03
C GLN A 103 -9.20 -2.29 -11.07
N PRO A 104 -8.14 -2.68 -10.34
CA PRO A 104 -7.82 -4.09 -10.17
C PRO A 104 -9.01 -4.82 -9.58
N ASP A 105 -9.23 -6.06 -10.04
CA ASP A 105 -10.23 -6.95 -9.45
C ASP A 105 -10.10 -6.91 -7.91
N PRO A 106 -11.20 -6.64 -7.18
CA PRO A 106 -11.20 -6.66 -5.72
C PRO A 106 -10.60 -7.94 -5.12
N SER A 107 -10.70 -9.08 -5.83
CA SER A 107 -10.06 -10.34 -5.42
C SER A 107 -8.54 -10.26 -5.42
N ASN A 108 -7.94 -9.36 -6.19
CA ASN A 108 -6.48 -9.13 -6.25
C ASN A 108 -5.99 -8.11 -5.21
N ARG A 109 -6.87 -7.47 -4.45
CA ARG A 109 -6.47 -6.54 -3.38
C ARG A 109 -5.90 -7.32 -2.21
N PHE A 110 -4.81 -6.82 -1.65
CA PHE A 110 -4.32 -7.32 -0.38
C PHE A 110 -5.29 -6.97 0.74
N LEU A 111 -5.56 -7.96 1.61
CA LEU A 111 -6.28 -7.73 2.88
C LEU A 111 -5.29 -7.85 4.02
N LEU A 112 -5.24 -6.81 4.85
CA LEU A 112 -4.36 -6.74 6.01
C LEU A 112 -5.14 -7.03 7.29
N PHE A 113 -4.70 -8.06 8.03
CA PHE A 113 -5.14 -8.33 9.39
C PHE A 113 -3.99 -8.02 10.35
N ILE A 114 -4.31 -7.40 11.48
CA ILE A 114 -3.33 -7.09 12.52
C ILE A 114 -3.68 -7.89 13.78
N LEU A 115 -2.75 -8.75 14.20
CA LEU A 115 -2.87 -9.56 15.40
C LEU A 115 -1.93 -9.02 16.48
N TYR A 116 -2.50 -8.60 17.61
CA TYR A 116 -1.76 -8.01 18.72
C TYR A 116 -1.37 -9.04 19.76
N PHE A 117 -0.25 -8.79 20.43
CA PHE A 117 0.33 -9.66 21.44
C PHE A 117 0.39 -9.01 22.81
N GLU A 118 0.31 -9.84 23.85
CA GLU A 118 0.60 -9.44 25.22
C GLU A 118 2.08 -9.04 25.35
N HIS A 119 2.38 -8.26 26.39
CA HIS A 119 3.74 -7.77 26.64
C HIS A 119 4.70 -8.93 26.81
N ASP A 120 5.85 -8.83 26.12
CA ASP A 120 6.98 -9.75 26.26
C ASP A 120 6.65 -11.25 26.03
N THR A 121 5.62 -11.57 25.26
CA THR A 121 5.19 -12.94 24.97
C THR A 121 4.84 -13.17 23.51
N THR A 122 4.61 -14.45 23.16
CA THR A 122 3.97 -14.88 21.91
C THR A 122 2.47 -15.17 22.11
N LYS A 123 1.86 -14.69 23.20
CA LYS A 123 0.45 -14.88 23.48
C LYS A 123 -0.37 -13.78 22.81
N LEU A 124 -1.33 -14.19 21.99
CA LEU A 124 -2.26 -13.26 21.36
C LEU A 124 -3.22 -12.65 22.39
N THR A 125 -3.55 -11.38 22.22
CA THR A 125 -4.63 -10.74 22.95
C THR A 125 -5.98 -11.42 22.67
N HIS A 126 -6.98 -11.20 23.51
CA HIS A 126 -8.32 -11.77 23.33
C HIS A 126 -8.92 -11.39 21.97
N GLY A 127 -8.96 -10.12 21.63
CA GLY A 127 -9.50 -9.66 20.35
C GLY A 127 -8.75 -10.22 19.13
N SER A 128 -7.44 -10.48 19.25
CA SER A 128 -6.67 -11.12 18.18
C SER A 128 -7.01 -12.60 18.00
N LYS A 129 -7.35 -13.30 19.10
CA LYS A 129 -7.84 -14.68 19.01
C LYS A 129 -9.21 -14.74 18.34
N ASP A 130 -10.09 -13.80 18.65
CA ASP A 130 -11.43 -13.70 18.06
C ASP A 130 -11.40 -13.37 16.57
N LEU A 131 -10.32 -12.71 16.10
CA LEU A 131 -10.10 -12.38 14.68
C LEU A 131 -9.59 -13.58 13.85
N LEU A 132 -8.96 -14.58 14.46
CA LEU A 132 -8.36 -15.73 13.76
C LEU A 132 -9.33 -16.48 12.83
N PRO A 133 -10.58 -16.80 13.23
CA PRO A 133 -11.53 -17.46 12.34
C PRO A 133 -11.80 -16.67 11.05
N GLU A 134 -11.81 -15.35 11.12
CA GLU A 134 -11.99 -14.51 9.94
C GLU A 134 -10.77 -14.54 9.03
N VAL A 135 -9.56 -14.45 9.59
CA VAL A 135 -8.30 -14.61 8.84
C VAL A 135 -8.29 -15.94 8.08
N LEU A 136 -8.59 -17.05 8.78
CA LEU A 136 -8.65 -18.39 8.20
C LEU A 136 -9.69 -18.49 7.07
N ARG A 137 -10.89 -17.97 7.31
CA ARG A 137 -11.98 -17.95 6.32
C ARG A 137 -11.56 -17.16 5.09
N THR A 138 -10.95 -16.00 5.27
CA THR A 138 -10.50 -15.12 4.18
C THR A 138 -9.46 -15.83 3.31
N ILE A 139 -8.42 -16.42 3.90
CA ILE A 139 -7.39 -17.15 3.16
C ILE A 139 -7.99 -18.31 2.37
N LYS A 140 -8.90 -19.09 2.99
CA LYS A 140 -9.58 -20.22 2.34
C LYS A 140 -10.51 -19.77 1.20
N ASN A 141 -11.34 -18.77 1.42
CA ASN A 141 -12.30 -18.27 0.42
C ASN A 141 -11.60 -17.67 -0.79
N ARG A 142 -10.50 -16.96 -0.57
CA ARG A 142 -9.67 -16.41 -1.65
C ARG A 142 -8.84 -17.48 -2.36
N LYS A 143 -8.74 -18.69 -1.80
CA LYS A 143 -7.80 -19.74 -2.26
C LYS A 143 -6.37 -19.18 -2.36
N SER A 144 -6.03 -18.27 -1.46
CA SER A 144 -4.76 -17.56 -1.48
C SER A 144 -3.60 -18.54 -1.36
N ASN A 145 -2.62 -18.37 -2.23
CA ASN A 145 -1.33 -19.08 -2.21
C ASN A 145 -0.18 -18.18 -1.78
N GLU A 146 -0.48 -16.94 -1.40
CA GLU A 146 0.49 -15.91 -1.05
C GLU A 146 0.00 -15.12 0.18
N VAL A 147 0.53 -15.47 1.35
CA VAL A 147 0.20 -14.84 2.63
C VAL A 147 1.49 -14.42 3.31
N TYR A 148 1.64 -13.12 3.56
CA TYR A 148 2.79 -12.58 4.28
C TYR A 148 2.47 -12.45 5.75
N VAL A 149 3.37 -12.96 6.60
CA VAL A 149 3.27 -12.90 8.06
C VAL A 149 4.47 -12.14 8.59
N VAL A 150 4.23 -10.93 9.10
CA VAL A 150 5.29 -9.96 9.43
C VAL A 150 5.25 -9.62 10.91
N GLY A 151 6.31 -9.96 11.64
CA GLY A 151 6.39 -9.75 13.09
C GLY A 151 7.04 -8.43 13.49
N HIS A 152 6.49 -7.83 14.57
CA HIS A 152 6.96 -6.57 15.15
C HIS A 152 6.93 -6.60 16.69
N THR A 153 7.70 -5.69 17.30
CA THR A 153 7.68 -5.43 18.73
C THR A 153 7.47 -3.95 19.01
N ASP A 154 7.22 -3.61 20.26
CA ASP A 154 7.41 -2.22 20.72
C ASP A 154 8.90 -1.88 20.85
N LEU A 155 9.22 -0.67 21.33
CA LEU A 155 10.59 -0.16 21.39
C LEU A 155 11.32 -0.51 22.69
N VAL A 156 10.74 -1.36 23.54
CA VAL A 156 11.35 -1.78 24.82
C VAL A 156 12.41 -2.85 24.59
N GLY A 157 13.59 -2.67 25.20
CA GLY A 157 14.68 -3.63 25.17
C GLY A 157 15.62 -3.50 23.97
N THR A 158 16.54 -4.47 23.84
CA THR A 158 17.59 -4.44 22.82
C THR A 158 17.08 -4.81 21.43
N GLU A 159 17.79 -4.39 20.38
CA GLU A 159 17.49 -4.73 19.00
C GLU A 159 17.50 -6.25 18.78
N ALA A 160 18.55 -6.93 19.24
CA ALA A 160 18.70 -8.38 19.07
C ALA A 160 17.54 -9.14 19.72
N TYR A 161 17.15 -8.77 20.94
CA TYR A 161 16.00 -9.36 21.62
C TYR A 161 14.70 -9.16 20.82
N ASN A 162 14.45 -7.95 20.32
CA ASN A 162 13.24 -7.61 19.58
C ASN A 162 13.17 -8.31 18.22
N ILE A 163 14.30 -8.49 17.54
CA ILE A 163 14.38 -9.30 16.31
C ILE A 163 13.96 -10.75 16.61
N GLU A 164 14.49 -11.35 17.67
CA GLU A 164 14.14 -12.72 18.05
C GLU A 164 12.66 -12.83 18.45
N LEU A 165 12.13 -11.92 19.26
CA LEU A 165 10.74 -11.94 19.72
C LEU A 165 9.77 -11.76 18.54
N SER A 166 10.05 -10.85 17.62
CA SER A 166 9.23 -10.64 16.43
C SER A 166 9.23 -11.86 15.50
N SER A 167 10.38 -12.54 15.36
CA SER A 167 10.49 -13.79 14.64
C SER A 167 9.64 -14.90 15.27
N LYS A 168 9.72 -15.07 16.60
CA LYS A 168 8.89 -16.05 17.34
C LYS A 168 7.39 -15.78 17.16
N ARG A 169 6.96 -14.51 17.21
CA ARG A 169 5.57 -14.11 17.00
C ARG A 169 5.08 -14.43 15.59
N ALA A 170 5.87 -14.08 14.57
CA ALA A 170 5.51 -14.34 13.18
C ALA A 170 5.40 -15.84 12.89
N ARG A 171 6.36 -16.63 13.37
CA ARG A 171 6.32 -18.10 13.24
C ARG A 171 5.14 -18.71 13.99
N TYR A 172 4.85 -18.25 15.20
CA TYR A 172 3.70 -18.72 15.97
C TYR A 172 2.39 -18.52 15.20
N VAL A 173 2.18 -17.33 14.60
CA VAL A 173 0.98 -17.07 13.79
C VAL A 173 0.94 -18.00 12.57
N ARG A 174 2.03 -18.12 11.82
CA ARG A 174 2.12 -19.06 10.70
C ARG A 174 1.74 -20.49 11.14
N ASP A 175 2.33 -20.98 12.22
CA ASP A 175 2.12 -22.36 12.69
C ASP A 175 0.67 -22.57 13.16
N LEU A 176 0.08 -21.54 13.78
CA LEU A 176 -1.34 -21.54 14.15
C LEU A 176 -2.25 -21.61 12.92
N LEU A 177 -1.94 -20.88 11.85
CA LEU A 177 -2.70 -20.93 10.61
C LEU A 177 -2.53 -22.28 9.88
N VAL A 178 -1.32 -22.85 9.88
CA VAL A 178 -1.04 -24.18 9.32
C VAL A 178 -1.76 -25.27 10.10
N SER A 179 -1.75 -25.23 11.43
CA SER A 179 -2.46 -26.21 12.27
C SER A 179 -3.98 -26.19 12.08
N ASN A 180 -4.52 -25.09 11.55
CA ASN A 180 -5.92 -24.93 11.16
C ASN A 180 -6.19 -25.29 9.68
N GLY A 181 -5.29 -26.05 9.05
CA GLY A 181 -5.48 -26.69 7.76
C GLY A 181 -5.04 -25.88 6.55
N LEU A 182 -4.25 -24.81 6.74
CA LEU A 182 -3.62 -24.11 5.62
C LEU A 182 -2.28 -24.75 5.22
N LYS A 183 -1.93 -24.68 3.94
CA LYS A 183 -0.70 -25.30 3.43
C LYS A 183 0.54 -24.50 3.85
N PRO A 184 1.62 -25.12 4.36
CA PRO A 184 2.82 -24.40 4.78
C PRO A 184 3.47 -23.53 3.70
N GLY A 185 3.45 -23.99 2.44
CA GLY A 185 4.03 -23.25 1.30
C GLY A 185 3.30 -21.96 0.90
N THR A 186 2.16 -21.69 1.54
CA THR A 186 1.39 -20.45 1.32
C THR A 186 2.03 -19.23 1.99
N PHE A 187 2.90 -19.45 3.00
CA PHE A 187 3.33 -18.39 3.91
C PHE A 187 4.73 -17.88 3.65
N PHE A 188 4.86 -16.55 3.56
CA PHE A 188 6.12 -15.82 3.56
C PHE A 188 6.29 -15.13 4.93
N VAL A 189 7.28 -15.55 5.71
CA VAL A 189 7.49 -15.05 7.07
C VAL A 189 8.64 -14.06 7.08
N SER A 190 8.41 -12.88 7.64
CA SER A 190 9.42 -11.85 7.90
C SER A 190 9.22 -11.21 9.27
N TYR A 191 10.24 -10.48 9.76
CA TYR A 191 10.22 -9.85 11.07
C TYR A 191 11.19 -8.67 11.11
N TYR A 192 10.81 -7.63 11.84
CA TYR A 192 11.54 -6.36 11.87
C TYR A 192 11.89 -5.89 13.29
N GLY A 193 11.62 -6.71 14.33
CA GLY A 193 11.83 -6.26 15.70
C GLY A 193 11.11 -4.95 15.97
N LYS A 194 11.85 -3.98 16.51
CA LYS A 194 11.37 -2.64 16.84
C LYS A 194 11.61 -1.58 15.73
N SER A 195 12.22 -1.97 14.60
CA SER A 195 12.65 -1.02 13.56
C SER A 195 11.51 -0.40 12.73
N ARG A 196 10.31 -0.98 12.78
CA ARG A 196 9.12 -0.51 12.03
C ARG A 196 7.92 -0.33 12.96
N PRO A 197 7.92 0.68 13.84
CA PRO A 197 6.80 0.93 14.73
C PRO A 197 5.58 1.41 13.94
N LEU A 198 4.39 0.92 14.29
CA LEU A 198 3.11 1.43 13.80
C LEU A 198 2.80 2.78 14.44
N VAL A 199 3.10 2.89 15.73
CA VAL A 199 2.97 4.13 16.50
C VAL A 199 4.36 4.56 16.93
N PRO A 200 4.84 5.73 16.50
CA PRO A 200 6.12 6.27 16.94
C PRO A 200 6.12 6.51 18.44
N THR A 201 7.16 6.02 19.13
CA THR A 201 7.41 6.29 20.56
C THR A 201 8.88 6.59 20.74
N GLN A 202 9.27 7.06 21.93
CA GLN A 202 10.67 7.07 22.34
C GLN A 202 11.14 5.64 22.61
N ASN A 203 12.46 5.43 22.62
CA ASN A 203 13.05 4.15 23.03
C ASN A 203 12.61 3.79 24.46
N ASP A 204 12.46 2.50 24.71
CA ASP A 204 12.04 1.91 25.98
C ASP A 204 10.66 2.35 26.50
N VAL A 205 9.84 2.97 25.62
CA VAL A 205 8.44 3.26 25.92
C VAL A 205 7.57 2.13 25.38
N PRO A 206 6.81 1.42 26.24
CA PRO A 206 5.93 0.35 25.79
C PRO A 206 4.72 0.89 25.02
N GLU A 207 4.46 0.32 23.85
CA GLU A 207 3.28 0.64 23.02
C GLU A 207 2.60 -0.66 22.57
N PRO A 208 1.40 -0.96 23.10
CA PRO A 208 0.67 -2.19 22.76
C PRO A 208 0.41 -2.38 21.26
N ARG A 209 0.17 -1.30 20.52
CA ARG A 209 -0.10 -1.34 19.08
C ARG A 209 1.13 -1.71 18.25
N ASN A 210 2.32 -1.55 18.79
CA ASN A 210 3.56 -1.98 18.13
C ASN A 210 3.83 -3.49 18.31
N ARG A 211 3.25 -4.13 19.33
CA ARG A 211 3.39 -5.56 19.59
C ARG A 211 2.43 -6.36 18.73
N ARG A 212 2.73 -6.52 17.45
CA ARG A 212 1.82 -7.06 16.45
C ARG A 212 2.47 -8.04 15.49
N VAL A 213 1.61 -8.81 14.84
CA VAL A 213 1.91 -9.51 13.59
C VAL A 213 0.90 -9.04 12.54
N GLU A 214 1.40 -8.65 11.41
CA GLU A 214 0.62 -8.31 10.23
C GLU A 214 0.46 -9.58 9.37
N VAL A 215 -0.78 -9.91 9.01
CA VAL A 215 -1.11 -11.00 8.08
C VAL A 215 -1.70 -10.37 6.82
N LEU A 216 -0.90 -10.32 5.77
CA LEU A 216 -1.30 -9.74 4.49
C LEU A 216 -1.69 -10.87 3.54
N VAL A 217 -2.96 -10.93 3.15
CA VAL A 217 -3.56 -11.96 2.29
C VAL A 217 -3.79 -11.40 0.90
N ARG A 218 -3.21 -12.03 -0.10
CA ARG A 218 -3.43 -11.74 -1.51
C ARG A 218 -4.58 -12.55 -2.08
#